data_0a513f1a1460477de0cfcc7e78f54cbc
#
_entry.id   0a513f1a1460477de0cfcc7e78f54cbc
#
_cell.length_a   1.000
_cell.length_b   1.000
_cell.length_c   1.000
_cell.angle_alpha   90.00
_cell.angle_beta   90.00
_cell.angle_gamma   90.00
#
_symmetry.space_group_name_H-M   'P 1'
#
loop_
_entity.id
_entity.type
_entity.pdbx_description
1 polymer ?
#
loop_
_entity_poly.entity_id
_entity_poly.type
_entity_poly.pdbx_seq_one_letter_code
_entity_poly.pdbx_strand_id
1 'polypeptide(L)'
;MRNGIKYFLLIIVVSIISTAAFQYYQNFTSARAYNNFLNSSGLISGLHYEASDEFKNVLDFSEISREEFENKLNKIVSNSKEAYEIINNTESSLTLKEKELLSLATSYWLQGLELFEVSIITLIDNPNSEKIQQSIAQSISDLSIGDRSYSEFLFLIKQNATMEGIFLPVLYDIEYVGLEDNSFRFADLLVEKAKSSTGGLFLVRNLAISGAEFNPAPIATTEDEYSVLLNDKTELQIVLTNEGNIAAYDVVILILVTDEYGETIYEEQSKINSIGPQESRIFYSDAINIEPGVLHEWFIKLEEVEK
;
A
#
# COMPACT_ATOMS: atom_id res chain seq x y z
N MET A 1 -52.03 -67.16 2.29
CA MET A 1 -52.38 -65.71 2.29
C MET A 1 -51.91 -64.97 3.54
N ARG A 2 -52.01 -65.52 4.75
CA ARG A 2 -51.73 -64.81 6.02
C ARG A 2 -50.24 -64.37 6.21
N ASN A 3 -49.28 -65.04 5.62
CA ASN A 3 -47.85 -64.68 5.70
C ASN A 3 -47.45 -63.60 4.70
N GLY A 4 -48.07 -63.49 3.51
CA GLY A 4 -47.76 -62.48 2.53
C GLY A 4 -48.18 -61.04 3.02
N ILE A 5 -49.28 -60.96 3.75
CA ILE A 5 -49.73 -59.66 4.34
C ILE A 5 -48.75 -59.20 5.44
N LYS A 6 -48.18 -60.11 6.23
CA LYS A 6 -47.20 -59.76 7.26
C LYS A 6 -45.89 -59.25 6.65
N TYR A 7 -45.39 -59.84 5.58
CA TYR A 7 -44.21 -59.35 4.87
C TYR A 7 -44.45 -58.03 4.18
N PHE A 8 -45.63 -57.81 3.62
CA PHE A 8 -46.00 -56.54 3.02
C PHE A 8 -46.06 -55.41 4.06
N LEU A 9 -46.67 -55.63 5.22
CA LEU A 9 -46.70 -54.70 6.34
C LEU A 9 -45.32 -54.41 6.89
N LEU A 10 -44.41 -55.43 6.98
CA LEU A 10 -43.05 -55.24 7.41
C LEU A 10 -42.28 -54.34 6.45
N ILE A 11 -42.41 -54.52 5.13
CA ILE A 11 -41.79 -53.69 4.11
C ILE A 11 -42.23 -52.24 4.24
N ILE A 12 -43.54 -51.99 4.45
CA ILE A 12 -44.08 -50.63 4.64
C ILE A 12 -43.46 -49.99 5.89
N VAL A 13 -43.43 -50.68 7.01
CA VAL A 13 -42.86 -50.16 8.26
C VAL A 13 -41.36 -49.85 8.10
N VAL A 14 -40.58 -50.75 7.48
CA VAL A 14 -39.15 -50.53 7.21
C VAL A 14 -38.98 -49.31 6.27
N SER A 15 -39.81 -49.15 5.23
CA SER A 15 -39.73 -48.00 4.33
C SER A 15 -40.02 -46.70 5.08
N ILE A 16 -41.03 -46.65 5.93
CA ILE A 16 -41.38 -45.47 6.73
C ILE A 16 -40.24 -45.10 7.68
N ILE A 17 -39.67 -46.07 8.38
CA ILE A 17 -38.56 -45.86 9.30
C ILE A 17 -37.31 -45.35 8.53
N SER A 18 -37.00 -45.95 7.38
CA SER A 18 -35.87 -45.56 6.54
C SER A 18 -36.03 -44.14 5.99
N THR A 19 -37.24 -43.81 5.56
CA THR A 19 -37.55 -42.45 5.06
C THR A 19 -37.43 -41.42 6.19
N ALA A 20 -37.97 -41.74 7.36
CA ALA A 20 -37.91 -40.83 8.52
C ALA A 20 -36.45 -40.68 9.01
N ALA A 21 -35.68 -41.78 9.04
CA ALA A 21 -34.24 -41.71 9.39
C ALA A 21 -33.44 -40.88 8.36
N PHE A 22 -33.73 -41.04 7.07
CA PHE A 22 -33.08 -40.30 6.01
C PHE A 22 -33.42 -38.79 6.08
N GLN A 23 -34.68 -38.41 6.30
CA GLN A 23 -35.09 -37.04 6.51
C GLN A 23 -34.47 -36.43 7.76
N TYR A 24 -34.43 -37.20 8.86
CA TYR A 24 -33.77 -36.74 10.08
C TYR A 24 -32.28 -36.48 9.84
N TYR A 25 -31.59 -37.40 9.15
CA TYR A 25 -30.18 -37.25 8.80
C TYR A 25 -29.94 -36.02 7.91
N GLN A 26 -30.75 -35.80 6.87
CA GLN A 26 -30.66 -34.60 6.00
C GLN A 26 -30.89 -33.34 6.78
N ASN A 27 -31.91 -33.25 7.62
CA ASN A 27 -32.19 -32.07 8.44
C ASN A 27 -31.02 -31.79 9.41
N PHE A 28 -30.48 -32.84 10.03
CA PHE A 28 -29.34 -32.69 10.95
C PHE A 28 -28.07 -32.16 10.25
N THR A 29 -27.75 -32.72 9.08
CA THR A 29 -26.57 -32.27 8.30
C THR A 29 -26.74 -30.87 7.78
N SER A 30 -27.95 -30.49 7.33
CA SER A 30 -28.26 -29.14 6.87
C SER A 30 -28.18 -28.11 8.00
N ALA A 31 -28.70 -28.44 9.19
CA ALA A 31 -28.63 -27.56 10.35
C ALA A 31 -27.17 -27.37 10.82
N ARG A 32 -26.36 -28.42 10.78
CA ARG A 32 -24.94 -28.33 11.10
C ARG A 32 -24.17 -27.47 10.09
N ALA A 33 -24.42 -27.67 8.80
CA ALA A 33 -23.79 -26.86 7.75
C ALA A 33 -24.16 -25.39 7.86
N TYR A 34 -25.44 -25.09 8.19
CA TYR A 34 -25.89 -23.71 8.41
C TYR A 34 -25.21 -23.07 9.64
N ASN A 35 -25.10 -23.80 10.76
CA ASN A 35 -24.40 -23.30 11.94
C ASN A 35 -22.92 -23.05 11.67
N ASN A 36 -22.26 -23.90 10.89
CA ASN A 36 -20.89 -23.68 10.46
C ASN A 36 -20.76 -22.40 9.62
N PHE A 37 -21.69 -22.19 8.69
CA PHE A 37 -21.75 -20.97 7.90
C PHE A 37 -21.96 -19.72 8.77
N LEU A 38 -22.86 -19.77 9.76
CA LEU A 38 -23.06 -18.65 10.69
C LEU A 38 -21.78 -18.33 11.47
N ASN A 39 -21.12 -19.34 12.01
CA ASN A 39 -19.84 -19.14 12.72
C ASN A 39 -18.77 -18.52 11.81
N SER A 40 -18.63 -19.04 10.58
CA SER A 40 -17.70 -18.47 9.59
C SER A 40 -18.06 -17.03 9.26
N SER A 41 -19.34 -16.69 9.14
CA SER A 41 -19.81 -15.33 8.89
C SER A 41 -19.43 -14.38 10.01
N GLY A 42 -19.49 -14.82 11.27
CA GLY A 42 -19.02 -14.03 12.43
C GLY A 42 -17.52 -13.75 12.38
N LEU A 43 -16.70 -14.77 12.04
CA LEU A 43 -15.25 -14.60 11.89
C LEU A 43 -14.90 -13.65 10.75
N ILE A 44 -15.51 -13.84 9.57
CA ILE A 44 -15.34 -12.98 8.40
C ILE A 44 -15.70 -11.53 8.74
N SER A 45 -16.85 -11.34 9.43
CA SER A 45 -17.29 -10.03 9.88
C SER A 45 -16.27 -9.35 10.80
N GLY A 46 -15.66 -10.09 11.73
CA GLY A 46 -14.62 -9.56 12.62
C GLY A 46 -13.37 -9.12 11.85
N LEU A 47 -12.86 -9.97 10.95
CA LEU A 47 -11.66 -9.67 10.14
C LEU A 47 -11.87 -8.41 9.27
N HIS A 48 -13.01 -8.30 8.60
CA HIS A 48 -13.29 -7.14 7.75
C HIS A 48 -13.64 -5.89 8.54
N TYR A 49 -14.20 -6.00 9.75
CA TYR A 49 -14.39 -4.86 10.62
C TYR A 49 -13.06 -4.22 11.01
N GLU A 50 -12.09 -5.02 11.46
CA GLU A 50 -10.74 -4.54 11.76
C GLU A 50 -10.05 -3.98 10.51
N ALA A 51 -10.17 -4.67 9.37
CA ALA A 51 -9.56 -4.21 8.11
C ALA A 51 -10.18 -2.90 7.61
N SER A 52 -11.50 -2.71 7.70
CA SER A 52 -12.18 -1.49 7.25
C SER A 52 -11.88 -0.28 8.14
N ASP A 53 -11.74 -0.50 9.45
CA ASP A 53 -11.35 0.56 10.39
C ASP A 53 -9.90 1.01 10.12
N GLU A 54 -8.98 0.05 9.98
CA GLU A 54 -7.58 0.36 9.66
C GLU A 54 -7.45 1.01 8.27
N PHE A 55 -8.24 0.60 7.28
CA PHE A 55 -8.27 1.20 5.96
C PHE A 55 -8.65 2.69 6.01
N LYS A 56 -9.70 3.04 6.74
CA LYS A 56 -10.11 4.44 6.94
C LYS A 56 -9.01 5.27 7.60
N ASN A 57 -8.32 4.69 8.59
CA ASN A 57 -7.20 5.34 9.27
C ASN A 57 -6.01 5.57 8.31
N VAL A 58 -5.69 4.59 7.45
CA VAL A 58 -4.61 4.71 6.45
C VAL A 58 -4.92 5.79 5.42
N LEU A 59 -6.19 5.97 5.03
CA LEU A 59 -6.61 7.02 4.09
C LEU A 59 -6.44 8.46 4.62
N ASP A 60 -6.10 8.63 5.89
CA ASP A 60 -5.80 9.96 6.42
C ASP A 60 -4.44 10.48 5.95
N PHE A 61 -3.48 9.61 5.63
CA PHE A 61 -2.12 9.93 5.16
C PHE A 61 -1.34 10.93 6.05
N SER A 62 -1.88 11.29 7.22
CA SER A 62 -1.26 12.26 8.10
C SER A 62 -0.16 11.61 8.94
N GLU A 63 1.02 12.23 8.97
CA GLU A 63 2.15 11.88 9.85
C GLU A 63 2.56 10.40 9.86
N ILE A 64 2.19 9.63 8.83
CA ILE A 64 2.52 8.21 8.71
C ILE A 64 3.82 8.02 7.93
N SER A 65 4.75 7.21 8.44
CA SER A 65 5.96 6.83 7.72
C SER A 65 5.64 5.82 6.61
N ARG A 66 6.52 5.72 5.61
CA ARG A 66 6.39 4.75 4.52
C ARG A 66 6.28 3.32 5.03
N GLU A 67 7.16 2.92 5.93
CA GLU A 67 7.18 1.57 6.50
C GLU A 67 5.89 1.25 7.27
N GLU A 68 5.40 2.18 8.09
CA GLU A 68 4.16 2.00 8.83
C GLU A 68 2.96 1.89 7.88
N PHE A 69 2.92 2.72 6.84
CA PHE A 69 1.87 2.70 5.82
C PHE A 69 1.80 1.35 5.10
N GLU A 70 2.93 0.84 4.61
CA GLU A 70 3.01 -0.47 3.96
C GLU A 70 2.62 -1.61 4.89
N ASN A 71 3.07 -1.59 6.15
CA ASN A 71 2.72 -2.60 7.14
C ASN A 71 1.21 -2.63 7.42
N LYS A 72 0.56 -1.48 7.50
CA LYS A 72 -0.89 -1.38 7.68
C LYS A 72 -1.65 -1.91 6.46
N LEU A 73 -1.24 -1.53 5.25
CA LEU A 73 -1.85 -2.05 4.01
C LEU A 73 -1.71 -3.57 3.91
N ASN A 74 -0.53 -4.11 4.16
CA ASN A 74 -0.28 -5.55 4.18
C ASN A 74 -1.19 -6.28 5.17
N LYS A 75 -1.41 -5.70 6.37
CA LYS A 75 -2.31 -6.27 7.38
C LYS A 75 -3.77 -6.28 6.90
N ILE A 76 -4.23 -5.18 6.30
CA ILE A 76 -5.59 -5.05 5.74
C ILE A 76 -5.83 -6.13 4.68
N VAL A 77 -4.90 -6.27 3.73
CA VAL A 77 -4.99 -7.27 2.65
C VAL A 77 -4.91 -8.69 3.21
N SER A 78 -4.06 -8.95 4.21
CA SER A 78 -3.95 -10.26 4.87
C SER A 78 -5.26 -10.67 5.55
N ASN A 79 -5.90 -9.77 6.31
CA ASN A 79 -7.20 -10.04 6.94
C ASN A 79 -8.28 -10.36 5.89
N SER A 80 -8.27 -9.64 4.77
CA SER A 80 -9.20 -9.89 3.67
C SER A 80 -8.97 -11.24 2.98
N LYS A 81 -7.70 -11.64 2.79
CA LYS A 81 -7.33 -12.97 2.26
C LYS A 81 -7.82 -14.08 3.18
N GLU A 82 -7.58 -13.95 4.48
CA GLU A 82 -8.04 -14.93 5.47
C GLU A 82 -9.58 -15.05 5.44
N ALA A 83 -10.29 -13.93 5.39
CA ALA A 83 -11.75 -13.92 5.29
C ALA A 83 -12.26 -14.62 4.02
N TYR A 84 -11.61 -14.38 2.88
CA TYR A 84 -11.90 -15.04 1.61
C TYR A 84 -11.63 -16.54 1.65
N GLU A 85 -10.56 -16.99 2.29
CA GLU A 85 -10.28 -18.41 2.49
C GLU A 85 -11.32 -19.07 3.39
N ILE A 86 -11.74 -18.42 4.47
CA ILE A 86 -12.77 -18.94 5.37
C ILE A 86 -14.08 -19.20 4.61
N ILE A 87 -14.56 -18.26 3.80
CA ILE A 87 -15.83 -18.46 3.07
C ILE A 87 -15.71 -19.55 2.02
N ASN A 88 -14.60 -19.64 1.31
CA ASN A 88 -14.37 -20.65 0.28
C ASN A 88 -14.29 -22.06 0.87
N ASN A 89 -13.70 -22.20 2.07
CA ASN A 89 -13.58 -23.48 2.76
C ASN A 89 -14.83 -23.84 3.58
N THR A 90 -15.81 -22.94 3.70
CA THR A 90 -17.05 -23.20 4.42
C THR A 90 -17.93 -24.13 3.60
N GLU A 91 -18.08 -25.36 4.06
CA GLU A 91 -18.99 -26.33 3.45
C GLU A 91 -20.43 -25.82 3.54
N SER A 92 -21.12 -25.78 2.42
CA SER A 92 -22.55 -25.58 2.38
C SER A 92 -23.18 -26.65 1.51
N SER A 93 -23.97 -27.49 2.14
CA SER A 93 -24.81 -28.46 1.43
C SER A 93 -26.02 -27.81 0.73
N LEU A 94 -26.20 -26.50 0.91
CA LEU A 94 -27.30 -25.72 0.38
C LEU A 94 -26.72 -24.53 -0.38
N THR A 95 -27.30 -24.21 -1.53
CA THR A 95 -27.13 -22.92 -2.22
C THR A 95 -27.89 -21.86 -1.41
N LEU A 96 -27.21 -21.31 -0.41
CA LEU A 96 -27.75 -20.22 0.39
C LEU A 96 -27.42 -18.91 -0.32
N LYS A 97 -28.43 -18.10 -0.59
CA LYS A 97 -28.27 -16.77 -1.16
C LYS A 97 -27.36 -15.88 -0.27
N GLU A 98 -27.46 -16.05 1.05
CA GLU A 98 -26.61 -15.38 2.03
C GLU A 98 -25.13 -15.73 1.85
N LYS A 99 -24.82 -17.00 1.58
CA LYS A 99 -23.44 -17.43 1.32
C LYS A 99 -22.93 -16.83 0.01
N GLU A 100 -23.75 -16.81 -1.04
CA GLU A 100 -23.38 -16.20 -2.33
C GLU A 100 -23.06 -14.72 -2.17
N LEU A 101 -23.90 -13.97 -1.43
CA LEU A 101 -23.68 -12.56 -1.17
C LEU A 101 -22.44 -12.29 -0.31
N LEU A 102 -22.20 -13.09 0.73
CA LEU A 102 -21.01 -12.96 1.55
C LEU A 102 -19.74 -13.33 0.76
N SER A 103 -19.80 -14.37 -0.07
CA SER A 103 -18.71 -14.75 -0.96
C SER A 103 -18.42 -13.66 -1.99
N LEU A 104 -19.44 -13.03 -2.55
CA LEU A 104 -19.30 -11.92 -3.46
C LEU A 104 -18.66 -10.70 -2.78
N ALA A 105 -19.13 -10.36 -1.58
CA ALA A 105 -18.58 -9.27 -0.79
C ALA A 105 -17.08 -9.47 -0.51
N THR A 106 -16.70 -10.63 0.05
CA THR A 106 -15.31 -10.93 0.37
C THR A 106 -14.40 -10.96 -0.86
N SER A 107 -14.91 -11.45 -2.01
CA SER A 107 -14.18 -11.48 -3.26
C SER A 107 -13.88 -10.07 -3.79
N TYR A 108 -14.90 -9.19 -3.83
CA TYR A 108 -14.73 -7.82 -4.29
C TYR A 108 -13.91 -6.97 -3.32
N TRP A 109 -14.06 -7.16 -2.02
CA TRP A 109 -13.22 -6.49 -1.03
C TRP A 109 -11.74 -6.90 -1.19
N LEU A 110 -11.45 -8.20 -1.34
CA LEU A 110 -10.08 -8.65 -1.56
C LEU A 110 -9.49 -8.06 -2.84
N GLN A 111 -10.22 -8.17 -3.96
CA GLN A 111 -9.77 -7.62 -5.25
C GLN A 111 -9.56 -6.11 -5.18
N GLY A 112 -10.47 -5.38 -4.55
CA GLY A 112 -10.36 -3.94 -4.37
C GLY A 112 -9.16 -3.54 -3.49
N LEU A 113 -8.94 -4.24 -2.37
CA LEU A 113 -7.83 -3.96 -1.47
C LEU A 113 -6.47 -4.28 -2.09
N GLU A 114 -6.33 -5.41 -2.79
CA GLU A 114 -5.09 -5.76 -3.50
C GLU A 114 -4.76 -4.73 -4.59
N LEU A 115 -5.77 -4.30 -5.36
CA LEU A 115 -5.57 -3.28 -6.39
C LEU A 115 -5.26 -1.92 -5.77
N PHE A 116 -5.88 -1.57 -4.63
CA PHE A 116 -5.60 -0.35 -3.91
C PHE A 116 -4.15 -0.32 -3.41
N GLU A 117 -3.70 -1.38 -2.74
CA GLU A 117 -2.33 -1.49 -2.22
C GLU A 117 -1.30 -1.24 -3.32
N VAL A 118 -1.39 -1.96 -4.44
CA VAL A 118 -0.46 -1.79 -5.56
C VAL A 118 -0.53 -0.38 -6.15
N SER A 119 -1.74 0.16 -6.30
CA SER A 119 -1.94 1.47 -6.94
C SER A 119 -1.45 2.62 -6.08
N ILE A 120 -1.73 2.59 -4.77
CA ILE A 120 -1.32 3.67 -3.86
C ILE A 120 0.19 3.68 -3.63
N ILE A 121 0.81 2.51 -3.53
CA ILE A 121 2.27 2.38 -3.45
C ILE A 121 2.91 2.92 -4.73
N THR A 122 2.37 2.56 -5.90
CA THR A 122 2.86 3.07 -7.18
C THR A 122 2.67 4.60 -7.30
N LEU A 123 1.58 5.16 -6.76
CA LEU A 123 1.38 6.61 -6.71
C LEU A 123 2.46 7.30 -5.86
N ILE A 124 2.78 6.71 -4.71
CA ILE A 124 3.79 7.25 -3.80
C ILE A 124 5.18 7.20 -4.44
N ASP A 125 5.49 6.15 -5.20
CA ASP A 125 6.77 5.99 -5.90
C ASP A 125 6.85 6.84 -7.17
N ASN A 126 5.71 7.06 -7.85
CA ASN A 126 5.64 7.83 -9.10
C ASN A 126 4.36 8.69 -9.17
N PRO A 127 4.35 9.86 -8.52
CA PRO A 127 3.16 10.70 -8.39
C PRO A 127 2.61 11.30 -9.70
N ASN A 128 3.35 11.18 -10.81
CA ASN A 128 2.97 11.75 -12.10
C ASN A 128 2.35 10.74 -13.08
N SER A 129 2.11 9.50 -12.66
CA SER A 129 1.55 8.48 -13.55
C SER A 129 0.03 8.65 -13.70
N GLU A 130 -0.43 8.98 -14.92
CA GLU A 130 -1.86 9.16 -15.24
C GLU A 130 -2.71 7.89 -15.07
N LYS A 131 -2.10 6.71 -15.20
CA LYS A 131 -2.82 5.42 -15.11
C LYS A 131 -3.21 5.05 -13.68
N ILE A 132 -2.51 5.57 -12.69
CA ILE A 132 -2.71 5.19 -11.28
C ILE A 132 -4.07 5.63 -10.78
N GLN A 133 -4.51 6.83 -11.14
CA GLN A 133 -5.82 7.36 -10.77
C GLN A 133 -6.97 6.43 -11.22
N GLN A 134 -6.88 5.90 -12.45
CA GLN A 134 -7.86 4.94 -12.96
C GLN A 134 -7.84 3.62 -12.16
N SER A 135 -6.66 3.13 -11.78
CA SER A 135 -6.54 1.92 -10.96
C SER A 135 -7.10 2.11 -9.55
N ILE A 136 -6.85 3.26 -8.93
CA ILE A 136 -7.44 3.61 -7.63
C ILE A 136 -8.98 3.71 -7.76
N ALA A 137 -9.50 4.34 -8.82
CA ALA A 137 -10.94 4.43 -9.05
C ALA A 137 -11.59 3.05 -9.23
N GLN A 138 -10.92 2.13 -9.92
CA GLN A 138 -11.39 0.74 -10.06
C GLN A 138 -11.39 0.03 -8.70
N SER A 139 -10.33 0.15 -7.91
CA SER A 139 -10.27 -0.39 -6.55
C SER A 139 -11.43 0.10 -5.68
N ILE A 140 -11.71 1.40 -5.68
CA ILE A 140 -12.85 2.01 -4.95
C ILE A 140 -14.18 1.46 -5.45
N SER A 141 -14.34 1.26 -6.77
CA SER A 141 -15.53 0.64 -7.34
C SER A 141 -15.74 -0.79 -6.84
N ASP A 142 -14.67 -1.58 -6.81
CA ASP A 142 -14.73 -2.97 -6.32
C ASP A 142 -15.08 -3.01 -4.83
N LEU A 143 -14.45 -2.16 -4.00
CA LEU A 143 -14.79 -2.02 -2.58
C LEU A 143 -16.26 -1.65 -2.38
N SER A 144 -16.81 -0.72 -3.16
CA SER A 144 -18.22 -0.32 -3.10
C SER A 144 -19.18 -1.46 -3.48
N ILE A 145 -18.80 -2.31 -4.46
CA ILE A 145 -19.57 -3.53 -4.79
C ILE A 145 -19.57 -4.49 -3.60
N GLY A 146 -18.41 -4.66 -2.96
CA GLY A 146 -18.29 -5.47 -1.74
C GLY A 146 -19.19 -4.96 -0.61
N ASP A 147 -19.14 -3.65 -0.33
CA ASP A 147 -19.99 -2.99 0.70
C ASP A 147 -21.48 -3.22 0.44
N ARG A 148 -21.92 -3.04 -0.80
CA ARG A 148 -23.32 -3.29 -1.19
C ARG A 148 -23.71 -4.75 -1.02
N SER A 149 -22.87 -5.68 -1.46
CA SER A 149 -23.13 -7.12 -1.36
C SER A 149 -23.22 -7.57 0.10
N TYR A 150 -22.38 -7.01 0.96
CA TYR A 150 -22.40 -7.29 2.40
C TYR A 150 -23.64 -6.70 3.09
N SER A 151 -24.03 -5.50 2.73
CA SER A 151 -25.26 -4.88 3.24
C SER A 151 -26.50 -5.74 2.91
N GLU A 152 -26.60 -6.26 1.68
CA GLU A 152 -27.66 -7.19 1.27
C GLU A 152 -27.57 -8.53 2.04
N PHE A 153 -26.36 -9.04 2.27
CA PHE A 153 -26.16 -10.21 3.12
C PHE A 153 -26.67 -9.98 4.53
N LEU A 154 -26.29 -8.85 5.17
CA LEU A 154 -26.76 -8.51 6.52
C LEU A 154 -28.28 -8.40 6.60
N PHE A 155 -28.90 -7.79 5.59
CA PHE A 155 -30.36 -7.67 5.53
C PHE A 155 -31.00 -9.06 5.50
N LEU A 156 -30.59 -9.93 4.59
CA LEU A 156 -31.19 -11.26 4.43
C LEU A 156 -30.97 -12.16 5.65
N ILE A 157 -29.76 -12.19 6.21
CA ILE A 157 -29.45 -13.07 7.33
C ILE A 157 -30.23 -12.65 8.60
N LYS A 158 -30.37 -11.33 8.84
CA LYS A 158 -31.18 -10.81 9.95
C LYS A 158 -32.67 -11.11 9.77
N GLN A 159 -33.19 -11.00 8.54
CA GLN A 159 -34.55 -11.33 8.21
C GLN A 159 -34.87 -12.83 8.46
N ASN A 160 -34.00 -13.71 7.92
CA ASN A 160 -34.16 -15.15 8.05
C ASN A 160 -34.04 -15.61 9.50
N ALA A 161 -33.06 -15.08 10.24
CA ALA A 161 -32.88 -15.38 11.65
C ALA A 161 -34.12 -15.01 12.49
N THR A 162 -34.70 -13.85 12.18
CA THR A 162 -35.94 -13.41 12.87
C THR A 162 -37.14 -14.34 12.58
N MET A 163 -37.27 -14.79 11.33
CA MET A 163 -38.37 -15.67 10.93
C MET A 163 -38.23 -17.11 11.51
N GLU A 164 -37.00 -17.59 11.62
CA GLU A 164 -36.72 -18.96 12.04
C GLU A 164 -36.30 -19.07 13.52
N GLY A 165 -36.21 -17.95 14.25
CA GLY A 165 -35.79 -17.93 15.65
C GLY A 165 -34.35 -18.37 15.87
N ILE A 166 -33.43 -18.08 14.93
CA ILE A 166 -32.05 -18.47 14.96
C ILE A 166 -31.21 -17.36 15.65
N PHE A 167 -30.28 -17.76 16.51
CA PHE A 167 -29.32 -16.85 17.10
C PHE A 167 -28.17 -16.58 16.13
N LEU A 168 -27.97 -15.30 15.78
CA LEU A 168 -26.85 -14.87 14.95
C LEU A 168 -25.59 -14.67 15.79
N PRO A 169 -24.40 -14.93 15.24
CA PRO A 169 -23.15 -14.45 15.79
C PRO A 169 -23.12 -12.91 15.76
N VAL A 170 -22.07 -12.32 16.35
CA VAL A 170 -21.84 -10.88 16.20
C VAL A 170 -21.47 -10.60 14.74
N LEU A 171 -22.31 -9.82 14.08
CA LEU A 171 -22.08 -9.32 12.72
C LEU A 171 -21.97 -7.80 12.79
N TYR A 172 -20.78 -7.31 12.46
CA TYR A 172 -20.49 -5.86 12.45
C TYR A 172 -21.07 -5.21 11.19
N ASP A 173 -21.30 -3.93 11.28
CA ASP A 173 -21.59 -3.10 10.11
C ASP A 173 -20.26 -2.69 9.49
N ILE A 174 -19.99 -3.15 8.27
CA ILE A 174 -18.72 -3.01 7.58
C ILE A 174 -18.92 -2.19 6.33
N GLU A 175 -18.11 -1.16 6.19
CA GLU A 175 -18.11 -0.28 5.05
C GLU A 175 -16.69 0.23 4.83
N TYR A 176 -16.09 -0.04 3.69
CA TYR A 176 -14.78 0.48 3.31
C TYR A 176 -14.87 1.89 2.73
N VAL A 177 -15.75 2.08 1.75
CA VAL A 177 -15.91 3.33 1.00
C VAL A 177 -17.36 3.79 0.90
N GLY A 178 -18.28 2.93 1.29
CA GLY A 178 -19.70 3.18 1.22
C GLY A 178 -20.28 3.13 -0.19
N LEU A 179 -21.48 3.68 -0.31
CA LEU A 179 -22.19 3.73 -1.59
C LEU A 179 -21.74 4.98 -2.39
N GLU A 180 -20.46 5.09 -2.67
CA GLU A 180 -19.94 6.18 -3.49
C GLU A 180 -20.42 6.03 -4.94
N ASP A 181 -21.21 6.98 -5.40
CA ASP A 181 -21.71 7.01 -6.77
C ASP A 181 -20.63 7.45 -7.79
N ASN A 182 -19.49 8.00 -7.31
CA ASN A 182 -18.41 8.49 -8.15
C ASN A 182 -17.02 8.12 -7.63
N SER A 183 -16.61 6.90 -7.93
CA SER A 183 -15.30 6.36 -7.57
C SER A 183 -14.12 7.18 -8.11
N PHE A 184 -14.26 7.83 -9.27
CA PHE A 184 -13.22 8.71 -9.83
C PHE A 184 -13.01 9.95 -8.96
N ARG A 185 -14.09 10.62 -8.55
CA ARG A 185 -13.98 11.79 -7.66
C ARG A 185 -13.35 11.43 -6.32
N PHE A 186 -13.71 10.27 -5.78
CA PHE A 186 -13.12 9.79 -4.54
C PHE A 186 -11.63 9.49 -4.72
N ALA A 187 -11.25 8.84 -5.83
CA ALA A 187 -9.86 8.59 -6.18
C ALA A 187 -9.07 9.89 -6.34
N ASP A 188 -9.62 10.92 -6.99
CA ASP A 188 -9.00 12.25 -7.11
C ASP A 188 -8.68 12.85 -5.75
N LEU A 189 -9.66 12.85 -4.85
CA LEU A 189 -9.47 13.38 -3.49
C LEU A 189 -8.40 12.60 -2.72
N LEU A 190 -8.35 11.28 -2.85
CA LEU A 190 -7.31 10.47 -2.23
C LEU A 190 -5.92 10.76 -2.78
N VAL A 191 -5.81 10.91 -4.10
CA VAL A 191 -4.54 11.25 -4.76
C VAL A 191 -4.05 12.62 -4.30
N GLU A 192 -4.92 13.64 -4.25
CA GLU A 192 -4.58 14.97 -3.75
C GLU A 192 -4.16 14.93 -2.27
N LYS A 193 -4.90 14.19 -1.46
CA LYS A 193 -4.61 14.04 -0.03
C LYS A 193 -3.27 13.33 0.20
N ALA A 194 -3.02 12.24 -0.52
CA ALA A 194 -1.74 11.53 -0.46
C ALA A 194 -0.58 12.45 -0.83
N LYS A 195 -0.69 13.23 -1.94
CA LYS A 195 0.33 14.19 -2.37
C LYS A 195 0.59 15.31 -1.36
N SER A 196 -0.39 15.68 -0.56
CA SER A 196 -0.27 16.71 0.48
C SER A 196 0.27 16.17 1.83
N SER A 197 0.54 14.87 1.93
CA SER A 197 1.07 14.25 3.14
C SER A 197 2.45 14.79 3.51
N THR A 198 2.66 15.11 4.78
CA THR A 198 3.93 15.63 5.32
C THR A 198 4.74 14.56 6.07
N GLY A 199 4.21 13.35 6.23
CA GLY A 199 4.78 12.29 7.08
C GLY A 199 5.94 11.49 6.48
N GLY A 200 6.54 11.93 5.37
CA GLY A 200 7.61 11.16 4.70
C GLY A 200 7.12 9.96 3.90
N LEU A 201 5.85 9.96 3.52
CA LEU A 201 5.21 8.90 2.75
C LEU A 201 5.78 8.80 1.32
N PHE A 202 6.05 9.95 0.67
CA PHE A 202 6.64 9.99 -0.65
C PHE A 202 8.15 9.80 -0.58
N LEU A 203 8.70 9.02 -1.52
CA LEU A 203 10.13 8.87 -1.67
C LEU A 203 10.71 10.12 -2.35
N VAL A 204 11.32 10.98 -1.56
CA VAL A 204 11.93 12.22 -2.04
C VAL A 204 13.42 12.00 -2.17
N ARG A 205 13.94 12.16 -3.39
CA ARG A 205 15.38 12.24 -3.67
C ARG A 205 15.72 13.73 -3.80
N ASN A 206 16.55 14.21 -2.92
CA ASN A 206 17.03 15.59 -2.98
C ASN A 206 18.44 15.67 -2.42
N LEU A 207 19.41 15.61 -3.31
CA LEU A 207 20.81 15.76 -2.96
C LEU A 207 21.25 17.18 -3.31
N ALA A 208 21.72 17.92 -2.33
CA ALA A 208 22.11 19.32 -2.47
C ALA A 208 23.56 19.55 -2.01
N ILE A 209 24.20 20.54 -2.63
CA ILE A 209 25.43 21.13 -2.11
C ILE A 209 25.02 22.20 -1.11
N SER A 210 25.21 21.90 0.18
CA SER A 210 24.83 22.83 1.26
C SER A 210 25.95 23.80 1.64
N GLY A 211 27.16 23.61 1.12
CA GLY A 211 28.30 24.51 1.29
C GLY A 211 29.49 24.10 0.46
N ALA A 212 30.28 25.09 0.07
CA ALA A 212 31.57 24.90 -0.56
C ALA A 212 32.56 25.94 -0.01
N GLU A 213 33.68 25.47 0.49
CA GLU A 213 34.71 26.33 1.09
C GLU A 213 36.07 25.99 0.52
N PHE A 214 36.87 27.03 0.24
CA PHE A 214 38.22 26.90 -0.26
C PHE A 214 39.23 27.00 0.89
N ASN A 215 40.25 26.15 0.88
CA ASN A 215 41.37 26.17 1.80
C ASN A 215 42.72 26.23 1.03
N PRO A 216 43.44 27.36 1.07
CA PRO A 216 43.13 28.60 1.78
C PRO A 216 41.96 29.36 1.19
N ALA A 217 41.34 30.23 2.00
CA ALA A 217 40.23 31.08 1.56
C ALA A 217 40.63 31.96 0.37
N PRO A 218 39.74 32.23 -0.58
CA PRO A 218 40.01 33.07 -1.73
C PRO A 218 40.32 34.50 -1.32
N ILE A 219 41.12 35.21 -2.11
CA ILE A 219 41.44 36.64 -1.91
C ILE A 219 40.17 37.48 -2.16
N ALA A 220 39.42 37.10 -3.19
CA ALA A 220 38.16 37.74 -3.56
C ALA A 220 37.22 36.72 -4.24
N THR A 221 35.93 36.94 -4.11
CA THR A 221 34.89 36.23 -4.85
C THR A 221 34.03 37.25 -5.58
N THR A 222 33.59 36.93 -6.78
CA THR A 222 32.64 37.75 -7.54
C THR A 222 31.23 37.18 -7.42
N GLU A 223 30.22 37.98 -7.80
CA GLU A 223 28.81 37.53 -7.83
C GLU A 223 28.57 36.44 -8.89
N ASP A 224 29.50 36.30 -9.86
CA ASP A 224 29.40 35.37 -10.99
C ASP A 224 30.15 34.05 -10.77
N GLU A 225 30.31 33.58 -9.54
CA GLU A 225 30.92 32.32 -9.19
C GLU A 225 32.48 32.24 -9.40
N TYR A 226 33.12 33.36 -9.65
CA TYR A 226 34.59 33.45 -9.79
C TYR A 226 35.28 33.60 -8.43
N SER A 227 36.39 32.90 -8.26
CA SER A 227 37.21 33.03 -7.06
C SER A 227 38.65 33.30 -7.43
N VAL A 228 39.31 34.25 -6.73
CA VAL A 228 40.74 34.48 -6.81
C VAL A 228 41.39 33.81 -5.63
N LEU A 229 42.30 32.88 -5.91
CA LEU A 229 42.92 32.06 -4.89
C LEU A 229 44.35 32.56 -4.52
N LEU A 230 44.70 32.43 -3.23
CA LEU A 230 45.96 32.96 -2.69
C LEU A 230 47.18 32.13 -3.02
N ASN A 231 47.02 30.81 -3.13
CA ASN A 231 48.14 29.88 -3.23
C ASN A 231 48.01 29.00 -4.47
N ASP A 232 49.16 28.44 -4.86
CA ASP A 232 49.29 27.46 -5.93
C ASP A 232 48.72 26.07 -5.56
N LYS A 233 48.36 25.86 -4.29
CA LYS A 233 47.70 24.65 -3.81
C LYS A 233 46.46 25.03 -3.03
N THR A 234 45.32 24.64 -3.56
CA THR A 234 44.02 24.89 -2.95
C THR A 234 43.24 23.59 -2.86
N GLU A 235 42.63 23.35 -1.72
CA GLU A 235 41.72 22.26 -1.51
C GLU A 235 40.29 22.86 -1.43
N LEU A 236 39.32 22.16 -2.01
CA LEU A 236 37.90 22.50 -1.94
C LEU A 236 37.23 21.53 -0.97
N GLN A 237 36.60 22.09 0.04
CA GLN A 237 35.70 21.35 0.93
C GLN A 237 34.30 21.53 0.48
N ILE A 238 33.57 20.44 0.19
CA ILE A 238 32.19 20.45 -0.24
C ILE A 238 31.35 19.74 0.83
N VAL A 239 30.28 20.38 1.27
CA VAL A 239 29.28 19.76 2.15
C VAL A 239 28.10 19.33 1.31
N LEU A 240 27.89 18.02 1.24
CA LEU A 240 26.77 17.39 0.55
C LEU A 240 25.71 17.03 1.58
N THR A 241 24.48 17.41 1.35
CA THR A 241 23.35 17.05 2.21
C THR A 241 22.30 16.33 1.40
N ASN A 242 21.89 15.16 1.85
CA ASN A 242 20.71 14.49 1.33
C ASN A 242 19.49 15.01 2.10
N GLU A 243 18.81 15.97 1.52
CA GLU A 243 17.57 16.54 2.06
C GLU A 243 16.35 15.66 1.80
N GLY A 244 16.53 14.57 1.05
CA GLY A 244 15.51 13.57 0.79
C GLY A 244 15.26 12.62 1.97
N ASN A 245 14.28 11.75 1.83
CA ASN A 245 13.93 10.73 2.82
C ASN A 245 14.38 9.30 2.43
N ILE A 246 15.09 9.15 1.32
CA ILE A 246 15.74 7.91 0.90
C ILE A 246 17.24 8.12 0.75
N ALA A 247 18.01 7.04 0.89
CA ALA A 247 19.44 7.09 0.67
C ALA A 247 19.78 7.36 -0.81
N ALA A 248 20.73 8.26 -1.05
CA ALA A 248 21.35 8.44 -2.35
C ALA A 248 22.53 7.47 -2.47
N TYR A 249 22.64 6.79 -3.60
CA TYR A 249 23.68 5.81 -3.87
C TYR A 249 24.51 6.22 -5.07
N ASP A 250 25.79 5.80 -5.06
CA ASP A 250 26.71 5.98 -6.17
C ASP A 250 26.81 7.46 -6.63
N VAL A 251 26.80 8.39 -5.65
CA VAL A 251 26.81 9.83 -5.90
C VAL A 251 28.16 10.22 -6.51
N VAL A 252 28.11 10.81 -7.68
CA VAL A 252 29.30 11.33 -8.38
C VAL A 252 29.37 12.84 -8.19
N ILE A 253 30.54 13.29 -7.75
CA ILE A 253 30.89 14.72 -7.65
C ILE A 253 31.84 15.03 -8.79
N LEU A 254 31.45 15.98 -9.63
CA LEU A 254 32.28 16.53 -10.67
C LEU A 254 32.69 17.95 -10.27
N ILE A 255 33.99 18.19 -10.17
CA ILE A 255 34.57 19.51 -9.93
C ILE A 255 35.27 19.93 -11.22
N LEU A 256 34.89 21.05 -11.75
CA LEU A 256 35.42 21.63 -12.95
C LEU A 256 35.91 23.06 -12.64
N VAL A 257 37.13 23.38 -12.99
CA VAL A 257 37.69 24.74 -12.87
C VAL A 257 38.11 25.22 -14.24
N THR A 258 37.62 26.39 -14.63
CA THR A 258 37.99 27.04 -15.89
C THR A 258 38.74 28.33 -15.65
N ASP A 259 39.57 28.73 -16.60
CA ASP A 259 40.22 30.04 -16.64
C ASP A 259 39.24 31.12 -17.16
N GLU A 260 39.75 32.36 -17.24
CA GLU A 260 39.01 33.52 -17.73
C GLU A 260 38.59 33.41 -19.20
N TYR A 261 39.09 32.47 -19.95
CA TYR A 261 38.78 32.19 -21.35
C TYR A 261 37.80 31.01 -21.51
N GLY A 262 37.42 30.38 -20.39
CA GLY A 262 36.55 29.22 -20.38
C GLY A 262 37.26 27.89 -20.71
N GLU A 263 38.61 27.89 -20.70
CA GLU A 263 39.39 26.63 -20.87
C GLU A 263 39.45 25.88 -19.53
N THR A 264 39.20 24.59 -19.56
CA THR A 264 39.29 23.73 -18.36
C THR A 264 40.73 23.54 -17.94
N ILE A 265 41.04 23.99 -16.74
CA ILE A 265 42.39 23.87 -16.14
C ILE A 265 42.46 22.77 -15.10
N TYR A 266 41.30 22.35 -14.57
CA TYR A 266 41.19 21.24 -13.62
C TYR A 266 39.89 20.54 -13.76
N GLU A 267 39.91 19.20 -13.67
CA GLU A 267 38.72 18.36 -13.62
C GLU A 267 39.01 17.20 -12.65
N GLU A 268 38.06 17.01 -11.71
CA GLU A 268 38.08 15.89 -10.76
C GLU A 268 36.72 15.25 -10.73
N GLN A 269 36.68 13.92 -10.80
CA GLN A 269 35.50 13.13 -10.61
C GLN A 269 35.70 12.18 -9.43
N SER A 270 34.87 12.31 -8.42
CA SER A 270 34.90 11.47 -7.23
C SER A 270 33.57 10.83 -6.97
N LYS A 271 33.59 9.67 -6.30
CA LYS A 271 32.39 8.89 -6.03
C LYS A 271 32.21 8.66 -4.54
N ILE A 272 30.99 8.91 -4.05
CA ILE A 272 30.54 8.56 -2.71
C ILE A 272 29.56 7.40 -2.82
N ASN A 273 29.80 6.31 -2.09
CA ASN A 273 28.99 5.09 -2.19
C ASN A 273 27.52 5.31 -1.78
N SER A 274 27.31 6.07 -0.68
CA SER A 274 25.96 6.39 -0.22
C SER A 274 25.95 7.58 0.74
N ILE A 275 24.83 8.31 0.72
CA ILE A 275 24.49 9.35 1.71
C ILE A 275 23.09 9.01 2.20
N GLY A 276 22.94 8.73 3.51
CA GLY A 276 21.66 8.39 4.13
C GLY A 276 20.66 9.53 4.10
N PRO A 277 19.36 9.28 4.37
CA PRO A 277 18.34 10.31 4.48
C PRO A 277 18.74 11.34 5.54
N GLN A 278 18.59 12.62 5.24
CA GLN A 278 18.93 13.75 6.14
C GLN A 278 20.40 13.74 6.65
N GLU A 279 21.27 12.96 5.99
CA GLU A 279 22.70 12.90 6.32
C GLU A 279 23.47 13.95 5.52
N SER A 280 24.45 14.59 6.19
CA SER A 280 25.44 15.44 5.51
C SER A 280 26.79 14.76 5.50
N ARG A 281 27.50 14.87 4.37
CA ARG A 281 28.88 14.39 4.22
C ARG A 281 29.77 15.47 3.69
N ILE A 282 31.00 15.51 4.21
CA ILE A 282 32.03 16.43 3.77
C ILE A 282 32.94 15.67 2.82
N PHE A 283 33.11 16.23 1.64
CA PHE A 283 34.08 15.79 0.64
C PHE A 283 35.21 16.80 0.54
N TYR A 284 36.44 16.33 0.38
CA TYR A 284 37.62 17.16 0.14
C TYR A 284 38.14 16.79 -1.24
N SER A 285 38.38 17.79 -2.09
CA SER A 285 39.07 17.60 -3.36
C SER A 285 40.57 17.25 -3.14
N ASP A 286 41.16 16.71 -4.17
CA ASP A 286 42.63 16.70 -4.24
C ASP A 286 43.16 18.14 -4.28
N ALA A 287 44.43 18.32 -3.92
CA ALA A 287 45.06 19.65 -3.96
C ALA A 287 45.13 20.15 -5.42
N ILE A 288 44.42 21.22 -5.70
CA ILE A 288 44.27 21.80 -7.02
C ILE A 288 45.38 22.84 -7.20
N ASN A 289 46.24 22.67 -8.24
CA ASN A 289 47.29 23.60 -8.58
C ASN A 289 46.74 24.60 -9.61
N ILE A 290 46.56 25.84 -9.18
CA ILE A 290 46.11 26.93 -10.04
C ILE A 290 47.02 28.14 -9.93
N GLU A 291 47.01 29.00 -10.92
CA GLU A 291 47.83 30.20 -10.95
C GLU A 291 47.32 31.22 -9.93
N PRO A 292 48.15 31.67 -8.95
CA PRO A 292 47.67 32.63 -7.95
C PRO A 292 47.37 33.97 -8.57
N GLY A 293 46.29 34.62 -8.09
CA GLY A 293 45.92 35.96 -8.50
C GLY A 293 45.15 36.06 -9.85
N VAL A 294 44.82 34.91 -10.43
CA VAL A 294 43.99 34.82 -11.63
C VAL A 294 42.55 34.47 -11.21
N LEU A 295 41.58 35.00 -11.92
CA LEU A 295 40.18 34.64 -11.72
C LEU A 295 39.88 33.29 -12.36
N HIS A 296 39.23 32.41 -11.58
CA HIS A 296 38.85 31.10 -12.04
C HIS A 296 37.35 30.87 -11.75
N GLU A 297 36.66 30.24 -12.67
CA GLU A 297 35.26 29.85 -12.51
C GLU A 297 35.19 28.41 -12.05
N TRP A 298 34.40 28.15 -11.03
CA TRP A 298 34.27 26.88 -10.39
C TRP A 298 32.86 26.32 -10.58
N PHE A 299 32.79 25.12 -11.11
CA PHE A 299 31.54 24.39 -11.28
C PHE A 299 31.60 23.10 -10.45
N ILE A 300 30.62 22.90 -9.59
CA ILE A 300 30.44 21.70 -8.82
C ILE A 300 29.11 21.08 -9.23
N LYS A 301 29.16 19.91 -9.84
CA LYS A 301 27.97 19.19 -10.31
C LYS A 301 27.84 17.88 -9.57
N LEU A 302 26.62 17.57 -9.18
CA LEU A 302 26.25 16.28 -8.60
C LEU A 302 25.51 15.47 -9.62
N GLU A 303 25.90 14.21 -9.77
CA GLU A 303 25.18 13.22 -10.56
C GLU A 303 24.89 12.00 -9.68
N GLU A 304 23.63 11.60 -9.60
CA GLU A 304 23.25 10.35 -8.97
C GLU A 304 23.10 9.30 -10.07
N VAL A 305 23.76 8.15 -9.91
CA VAL A 305 23.60 7.03 -10.84
C VAL A 305 22.33 6.28 -10.43
N GLU A 306 21.25 6.48 -11.17
CA GLU A 306 20.03 5.68 -11.01
C GLU A 306 20.33 4.20 -11.26
N LYS A 307 19.98 3.36 -10.29
CA LYS A 307 19.98 1.90 -10.45
C LYS A 307 18.61 1.39 -10.77
#